data_5fe95c8f1e2c588d137cd127dde3479b
#
_entry.id   5fe95c8f1e2c588d137cd127dde3479b
#
_cell.length_a   1.000
_cell.length_b   1.000
_cell.length_c   1.000
_cell.angle_alpha   90.00
_cell.angle_beta   90.00
_cell.angle_gamma   90.00
#
_symmetry.space_group_name_H-M   'P 1'
#
loop_
_entity.id
_entity.type
_entity.pdbx_description
1 polymer ?
#
loop_
_entity_poly.entity_id
_entity_poly.type
_entity_poly.pdbx_seq_one_letter_code
_entity_poly.pdbx_strand_id
1 'polypeptide(L)'
;MIMHTTSEVIDFARRLENGSAKFYEDLSAQYATGVDILLSFVKENKKNVVQIERAYYGVISDAIEGCFAFNVESDDYALATSIAPGTIHADALNRAVDMEKTIVKFYLDAAEQAGPLMADVPRAFKMVAGKRDDRERKLRLLLTGKST
;
A
#
# COMPACT_ATOMS: atom_id res chain seq x y z
N MET A 1 -14.80 -3.58 -9.01
CA MET A 1 -14.43 -3.22 -10.38
C MET A 1 -13.19 -4.00 -10.79
N ILE A 2 -13.26 -4.68 -11.91
CA ILE A 2 -12.12 -5.40 -12.43
C ILE A 2 -11.21 -4.43 -13.20
N MET A 3 -9.93 -4.40 -12.84
CA MET A 3 -8.94 -3.53 -13.47
C MET A 3 -8.16 -4.33 -14.50
N HIS A 4 -8.12 -3.85 -15.72
CA HIS A 4 -7.48 -4.53 -16.85
C HIS A 4 -6.24 -3.81 -17.38
N THR A 5 -6.20 -2.49 -17.27
CA THR A 5 -5.12 -1.69 -17.85
C THR A 5 -4.08 -1.31 -16.81
N THR A 6 -2.88 -1.04 -17.28
CA THR A 6 -1.79 -0.55 -16.40
C THR A 6 -2.22 0.75 -15.70
N SER A 7 -2.86 1.66 -16.41
CA SER A 7 -3.33 2.92 -15.86
C SER A 7 -4.30 2.71 -14.69
N GLU A 8 -5.24 1.78 -14.83
CA GLU A 8 -6.20 1.46 -13.76
C GLU A 8 -5.50 0.90 -12.52
N VAL A 9 -4.54 0.01 -12.71
CA VAL A 9 -3.79 -0.60 -11.61
C VAL A 9 -2.92 0.44 -10.90
N ILE A 10 -2.26 1.32 -11.64
CA ILE A 10 -1.45 2.39 -11.06
C ILE A 10 -2.33 3.38 -10.27
N ASP A 11 -3.47 3.74 -10.79
CA ASP A 11 -4.43 4.59 -10.08
C ASP A 11 -4.90 3.94 -8.78
N PHE A 12 -5.16 2.65 -8.81
CA PHE A 12 -5.55 1.92 -7.60
C PHE A 12 -4.42 1.90 -6.57
N ALA A 13 -3.18 1.68 -7.01
CA ALA A 13 -2.01 1.74 -6.14
C ALA A 13 -1.91 3.11 -5.45
N ARG A 14 -2.11 4.20 -6.20
CA ARG A 14 -2.14 5.56 -5.60
C ARG A 14 -3.22 5.68 -4.54
N ARG A 15 -4.41 5.15 -4.80
CA ARG A 15 -5.51 5.19 -3.82
C ARG A 15 -5.20 4.39 -2.56
N LEU A 16 -4.56 3.24 -2.69
CA LEU A 16 -4.12 2.46 -1.53
C LEU A 16 -3.07 3.23 -0.72
N GLU A 17 -2.08 3.83 -1.38
CA GLU A 17 -1.04 4.61 -0.71
C GLU A 17 -1.64 5.82 0.01
N ASN A 18 -2.49 6.58 -0.66
CA ASN A 18 -3.13 7.77 -0.08
C ASN A 18 -4.08 7.42 1.06
N GLY A 19 -4.84 6.35 0.90
CA GLY A 19 -5.76 5.88 1.94
C GLY A 19 -5.03 5.41 3.19
N SER A 20 -3.91 4.71 3.02
CA SER A 20 -3.10 4.27 4.16
C SER A 20 -2.40 5.45 4.84
N ALA A 21 -1.96 6.44 4.07
CA ALA A 21 -1.36 7.65 4.65
C ALA A 21 -2.36 8.36 5.57
N LYS A 22 -3.59 8.56 5.10
CA LYS A 22 -4.65 9.17 5.91
C LYS A 22 -4.94 8.36 7.16
N PHE A 23 -5.01 7.04 7.02
CA PHE A 23 -5.22 6.13 8.15
C PHE A 23 -4.16 6.35 9.24
N TYR A 24 -2.89 6.40 8.86
CA TYR A 24 -1.80 6.59 9.84
C TYR A 24 -1.79 8.01 10.41
N GLU A 25 -2.16 9.02 9.64
CA GLU A 25 -2.33 10.38 10.18
C GLU A 25 -3.43 10.40 11.24
N ASP A 26 -4.56 9.77 10.98
CA ASP A 26 -5.68 9.68 11.91
C ASP A 26 -5.29 8.93 13.20
N LEU A 27 -4.55 7.81 13.06
CA LEU A 27 -4.03 7.08 14.23
C LEU A 27 -3.08 7.93 15.06
N SER A 28 -2.20 8.68 14.40
CA SER A 28 -1.24 9.56 15.07
C SER A 28 -1.92 10.67 15.85
N ALA A 29 -3.10 11.12 15.39
CA ALA A 29 -3.88 12.14 16.07
C ALA A 29 -4.65 11.58 17.28
N GLN A 30 -5.04 10.29 17.24
CA GLN A 30 -5.85 9.68 18.29
C GLN A 30 -5.03 9.05 19.42
N TYR A 31 -3.84 8.54 19.11
CA TYR A 31 -3.03 7.78 20.07
C TYR A 31 -1.63 8.36 20.16
N ALA A 32 -1.14 8.54 21.39
CA ALA A 32 0.18 9.13 21.63
C ALA A 32 1.34 8.15 21.38
N THR A 33 1.07 6.84 21.46
CA THR A 33 2.10 5.81 21.34
C THR A 33 2.46 5.56 19.89
N GLY A 34 3.76 5.55 19.56
CA GLY A 34 4.25 5.17 18.25
C GLY A 34 4.07 6.23 17.16
N VAL A 35 3.78 7.47 17.53
CA VAL A 35 3.51 8.57 16.57
C VAL A 35 4.63 8.73 15.56
N ASP A 36 5.89 8.71 15.99
CA ASP A 36 7.02 8.90 15.09
C ASP A 36 7.10 7.80 14.04
N ILE A 37 6.82 6.56 14.43
CA ILE A 37 6.80 5.41 13.53
C ILE A 37 5.67 5.57 12.52
N LEU A 38 4.45 5.89 12.99
CA LEU A 38 3.29 6.04 12.12
C LEU A 38 3.47 7.20 11.12
N LEU A 39 4.04 8.32 11.55
CA LEU A 39 4.31 9.44 10.67
C LEU A 39 5.43 9.13 9.67
N SER A 40 6.38 8.27 10.02
CA SER A 40 7.39 7.79 9.05
C SER A 40 6.74 7.00 7.92
N PHE A 41 5.67 6.25 8.21
CA PHE A 41 4.90 5.54 7.18
C PHE A 41 4.22 6.52 6.23
N VAL A 42 3.69 7.62 6.75
CA VAL A 42 3.07 8.67 5.91
C VAL A 42 4.09 9.23 4.90
N LYS A 43 5.30 9.51 5.36
CA LYS A 43 6.36 9.99 4.47
C LYS A 43 6.75 8.94 3.43
N GLU A 44 6.84 7.69 3.83
CA GLU A 44 7.18 6.60 2.93
C GLU A 44 6.10 6.38 1.87
N ASN A 45 4.82 6.59 2.20
CA ASN A 45 3.73 6.49 1.22
C ASN A 45 3.97 7.41 0.03
N LYS A 46 4.41 8.64 0.26
CA LYS A 46 4.72 9.59 -0.82
C LYS A 46 5.86 9.09 -1.69
N LYS A 47 6.90 8.53 -1.08
CA LYS A 47 8.02 7.95 -1.82
C LYS A 47 7.60 6.74 -2.63
N ASN A 48 6.71 5.91 -2.09
CA ASN A 48 6.16 4.76 -2.80
C ASN A 48 5.42 5.18 -4.06
N VAL A 49 4.57 6.20 -3.97
CA VAL A 49 3.85 6.73 -5.13
C VAL A 49 4.84 7.19 -6.21
N VAL A 50 5.85 7.97 -5.82
CA VAL A 50 6.86 8.46 -6.78
C VAL A 50 7.58 7.29 -7.46
N GLN A 51 7.95 6.27 -6.71
CA GLN A 51 8.66 5.10 -7.23
C GLN A 51 7.81 4.33 -8.24
N ILE A 52 6.53 4.11 -7.92
CA ILE A 52 5.59 3.43 -8.80
C ILE A 52 5.37 4.24 -10.08
N GLU A 53 5.18 5.55 -9.95
CA GLU A 53 4.96 6.42 -11.10
C GLU A 53 6.17 6.47 -12.03
N ARG A 54 7.38 6.51 -11.48
CA ARG A 54 8.61 6.48 -12.29
C ARG A 54 8.71 5.21 -13.11
N ALA A 55 8.40 4.06 -12.51
CA ALA A 55 8.42 2.79 -13.21
C ALA A 55 7.36 2.76 -14.33
N TYR A 56 6.17 3.28 -14.04
CA TYR A 56 5.09 3.36 -15.00
C TYR A 56 5.45 4.28 -16.17
N TYR A 57 5.91 5.49 -15.91
CA TYR A 57 6.26 6.45 -16.96
C TYR A 57 7.47 5.99 -17.79
N GLY A 58 8.33 5.16 -17.23
CA GLY A 58 9.46 4.58 -17.96
C GLY A 58 9.08 3.55 -19.00
N VAL A 59 7.89 2.96 -18.91
CA VAL A 59 7.42 1.92 -19.84
C VAL A 59 6.19 2.33 -20.66
N ILE A 60 5.56 3.46 -20.30
CA ILE A 60 4.29 3.85 -20.92
C ILE A 60 4.46 4.12 -22.40
N SER A 61 3.56 3.54 -23.18
CA SER A 61 3.36 3.82 -24.60
C SER A 61 1.89 3.58 -24.88
N ASP A 62 1.40 4.06 -26.02
CA ASP A 62 0.00 3.85 -26.38
C ASP A 62 -0.36 2.36 -26.37
N ALA A 63 0.55 1.49 -26.83
CA ALA A 63 0.32 0.06 -26.87
C ALA A 63 0.22 -0.55 -25.45
N ILE A 64 1.09 -0.14 -24.54
CA ILE A 64 1.10 -0.66 -23.17
C ILE A 64 -0.08 -0.10 -22.37
N GLU A 65 -0.38 1.18 -22.51
CA GLU A 65 -1.47 1.81 -21.78
C GLU A 65 -2.84 1.22 -22.16
N GLY A 66 -3.04 0.90 -23.42
CA GLY A 66 -4.27 0.27 -23.91
C GLY A 66 -4.31 -1.25 -23.77
N CYS A 67 -3.24 -1.87 -23.28
CA CYS A 67 -3.14 -3.32 -23.17
C CYS A 67 -3.89 -3.82 -21.93
N PHE A 68 -4.70 -4.87 -22.10
CA PHE A 68 -5.38 -5.55 -20.99
C PHE A 68 -4.44 -6.59 -20.37
N ALA A 69 -3.37 -6.10 -19.73
CA ALA A 69 -2.34 -6.95 -19.13
C ALA A 69 -2.75 -7.48 -17.75
N PHE A 70 -3.80 -6.91 -17.16
CA PHE A 70 -4.21 -7.22 -15.79
C PHE A 70 -5.62 -7.78 -15.74
N ASN A 71 -5.89 -8.52 -14.68
CA ASN A 71 -7.22 -8.97 -14.29
C ASN A 71 -7.26 -8.94 -12.76
N VAL A 72 -7.45 -7.75 -12.21
CA VAL A 72 -7.38 -7.49 -10.77
C VAL A 72 -8.71 -6.93 -10.30
N GLU A 73 -9.37 -7.64 -9.38
CA GLU A 73 -10.62 -7.17 -8.77
C GLU A 73 -10.31 -6.26 -7.60
N SER A 74 -10.68 -4.99 -7.70
CA SER A 74 -10.39 -4.00 -6.65
C SER A 74 -11.04 -4.35 -5.31
N ASP A 75 -12.21 -5.01 -5.32
CA ASP A 75 -12.91 -5.39 -4.09
C ASP A 75 -12.13 -6.42 -3.26
N ASP A 76 -11.23 -7.19 -3.88
CA ASP A 76 -10.38 -8.15 -3.18
C ASP A 76 -9.34 -7.46 -2.27
N TYR A 77 -9.14 -6.17 -2.46
CA TYR A 77 -8.14 -5.37 -1.73
C TYR A 77 -8.77 -4.17 -1.01
N ALA A 78 -10.04 -4.27 -0.66
CA ALA A 78 -10.73 -3.21 0.06
C ALA A 78 -10.11 -3.02 1.44
N LEU A 79 -9.88 -1.77 1.84
CA LEU A 79 -9.28 -1.42 3.13
C LEU A 79 -10.35 -0.96 4.11
N ALA A 80 -10.29 -1.49 5.34
CA ALA A 80 -11.11 -1.02 6.46
C ALA A 80 -10.32 0.07 7.20
N THR A 81 -10.48 1.32 6.78
CA THR A 81 -9.71 2.45 7.29
C THR A 81 -10.44 3.31 8.31
N SER A 82 -11.70 3.02 8.60
CA SER A 82 -12.47 3.75 9.61
C SER A 82 -12.22 3.17 11.00
N ILE A 83 -11.89 4.04 11.95
CA ILE A 83 -11.70 3.67 13.36
C ILE A 83 -12.86 4.25 14.15
N ALA A 84 -13.64 3.39 14.81
CA ALA A 84 -14.76 3.83 15.63
C ALA A 84 -14.24 4.59 16.87
N PRO A 85 -14.95 5.64 17.33
CA PRO A 85 -14.60 6.31 18.58
C PRO A 85 -14.54 5.31 19.75
N GLY A 86 -13.52 5.45 20.59
CA GLY A 86 -13.35 4.55 21.74
C GLY A 86 -12.64 3.25 21.44
N THR A 87 -12.18 3.03 20.18
CA THR A 87 -11.37 1.87 19.82
C THR A 87 -10.08 1.88 20.62
N ILE A 88 -9.74 0.77 21.27
CA ILE A 88 -8.47 0.67 21.99
C ILE A 88 -7.30 0.59 21.01
N HIS A 89 -6.14 1.08 21.47
CA HIS A 89 -4.95 1.21 20.61
C HIS A 89 -4.53 -0.11 19.98
N ALA A 90 -4.55 -1.21 20.75
CA ALA A 90 -4.20 -2.54 20.22
C ALA A 90 -5.10 -2.96 19.06
N ASP A 91 -6.40 -2.69 19.14
CA ASP A 91 -7.34 -3.03 18.06
C ASP A 91 -7.07 -2.19 16.81
N ALA A 92 -6.74 -0.90 16.99
CA ALA A 92 -6.37 -0.04 15.87
C ALA A 92 -5.09 -0.51 15.19
N LEU A 93 -4.09 -0.93 15.97
CA LEU A 93 -2.84 -1.47 15.42
C LEU A 93 -3.05 -2.81 14.70
N ASN A 94 -3.91 -3.67 15.22
CA ASN A 94 -4.26 -4.92 14.53
C ASN A 94 -4.95 -4.64 13.19
N ARG A 95 -5.79 -3.63 13.12
CA ARG A 95 -6.39 -3.19 11.86
C ARG A 95 -5.31 -2.69 10.89
N ALA A 96 -4.31 -1.96 11.40
CA ALA A 96 -3.19 -1.52 10.57
C ALA A 96 -2.40 -2.71 10.01
N VAL A 97 -2.15 -3.73 10.81
CA VAL A 97 -1.48 -4.97 10.36
C VAL A 97 -2.27 -5.62 9.23
N ASP A 98 -3.59 -5.76 9.39
CA ASP A 98 -4.44 -6.35 8.36
C ASP A 98 -4.44 -5.53 7.08
N MET A 99 -4.45 -4.22 7.21
CA MET A 99 -4.35 -3.30 6.06
C MET A 99 -3.03 -3.51 5.32
N GLU A 100 -1.91 -3.60 6.02
CA GLU A 100 -0.61 -3.81 5.38
C GLU A 100 -0.55 -5.15 4.64
N LYS A 101 -1.10 -6.21 5.23
CA LYS A 101 -1.19 -7.51 4.56
C LYS A 101 -1.97 -7.44 3.26
N THR A 102 -3.09 -6.74 3.26
CA THR A 102 -3.92 -6.57 2.06
C THR A 102 -3.16 -5.81 0.97
N ILE A 103 -2.44 -4.75 1.33
CA ILE A 103 -1.69 -3.95 0.37
C ILE A 103 -0.50 -4.74 -0.18
N VAL A 104 0.22 -5.47 0.66
CA VAL A 104 1.30 -6.37 0.21
C VAL A 104 0.77 -7.36 -0.81
N LYS A 105 -0.37 -7.99 -0.51
CA LYS A 105 -1.00 -8.94 -1.43
C LYS A 105 -1.31 -8.31 -2.78
N PHE A 106 -1.86 -7.09 -2.77
CA PHE A 106 -2.13 -6.36 -4.02
C PHE A 106 -0.86 -6.19 -4.85
N TYR A 107 0.21 -5.68 -4.25
CA TYR A 107 1.45 -5.42 -5.00
C TYR A 107 2.07 -6.71 -5.54
N LEU A 108 2.05 -7.80 -4.78
CA LEU A 108 2.59 -9.07 -5.25
C LEU A 108 1.75 -9.67 -6.38
N ASP A 109 0.43 -9.61 -6.26
CA ASP A 109 -0.48 -10.10 -7.30
C ASP A 109 -0.31 -9.28 -8.59
N ALA A 110 -0.26 -7.95 -8.46
CA ALA A 110 -0.07 -7.06 -9.60
C ALA A 110 1.32 -7.26 -10.25
N ALA A 111 2.36 -7.45 -9.45
CA ALA A 111 3.70 -7.72 -9.98
C ALA A 111 3.74 -9.00 -10.81
N GLU A 112 3.06 -10.06 -10.34
CA GLU A 112 2.99 -11.32 -11.07
C GLU A 112 2.28 -11.16 -12.41
N GLN A 113 1.17 -10.41 -12.43
CA GLN A 113 0.40 -10.19 -13.65
C GLN A 113 1.06 -9.24 -14.65
N ALA A 114 1.87 -8.30 -14.18
CA ALA A 114 2.51 -7.30 -15.05
C ALA A 114 3.40 -7.93 -16.13
N GLY A 115 4.13 -8.99 -15.78
CA GLY A 115 4.94 -9.75 -16.74
C GLY A 115 6.09 -8.95 -17.35
N PRO A 116 6.77 -9.54 -18.35
CA PRO A 116 8.01 -8.95 -18.89
C PRO A 116 7.80 -7.66 -19.68
N LEU A 117 6.60 -7.38 -20.19
CA LEU A 117 6.32 -6.17 -20.98
C LEU A 117 6.35 -4.89 -20.13
N MET A 118 6.22 -5.02 -18.82
CA MET A 118 6.14 -3.88 -17.91
C MET A 118 7.49 -3.47 -17.32
N ALA A 119 8.58 -4.09 -17.75
CA ALA A 119 9.96 -3.76 -17.36
C ALA A 119 10.12 -3.56 -15.85
N ASP A 120 10.29 -2.31 -15.39
CA ASP A 120 10.55 -2.01 -13.98
C ASP A 120 9.29 -1.97 -13.11
N VAL A 121 8.09 -2.07 -13.67
CA VAL A 121 6.84 -2.00 -12.89
C VAL A 121 6.73 -3.16 -11.90
N PRO A 122 6.96 -4.45 -12.28
CA PRO A 122 6.96 -5.54 -11.30
C PRO A 122 7.99 -5.35 -10.21
N ARG A 123 9.18 -4.86 -10.56
CA ARG A 123 10.24 -4.60 -9.57
C ARG A 123 9.82 -3.53 -8.58
N ALA A 124 9.23 -2.43 -9.05
CA ALA A 124 8.74 -1.36 -8.19
C ALA A 124 7.66 -1.87 -7.24
N PHE A 125 6.71 -2.66 -7.73
CA PHE A 125 5.67 -3.25 -6.90
C PHE A 125 6.26 -4.16 -5.82
N LYS A 126 7.22 -5.00 -6.16
CA LYS A 126 7.89 -5.88 -5.20
C LYS A 126 8.68 -5.09 -4.14
N MET A 127 9.31 -4.00 -4.55
CA MET A 127 10.05 -3.15 -3.61
C MET A 127 9.10 -2.49 -2.60
N VAL A 128 7.96 -1.98 -3.06
CA VAL A 128 6.96 -1.39 -2.17
C VAL A 128 6.37 -2.46 -1.25
N ALA A 129 6.08 -3.65 -1.77
CA ALA A 129 5.62 -4.78 -0.96
C ALA A 129 6.61 -5.10 0.17
N GLY A 130 7.91 -5.11 -0.12
CA GLY A 130 8.95 -5.34 0.89
C GLY A 130 8.97 -4.28 1.97
N LYS A 131 8.83 -3.01 1.61
CA LYS A 131 8.75 -1.91 2.58
C LYS A 131 7.51 -2.05 3.47
N ARG A 132 6.38 -2.48 2.90
CA ARG A 132 5.16 -2.69 3.66
C ARG A 132 5.24 -3.90 4.60
N ASP A 133 5.95 -4.95 4.22
CA ASP A 133 6.27 -6.05 5.13
C ASP A 133 7.05 -5.55 6.35
N ASP A 134 7.99 -4.64 6.14
CA ASP A 134 8.73 -4.01 7.25
C ASP A 134 7.81 -3.21 8.16
N ARG A 135 6.79 -2.53 7.61
CA ARG A 135 5.78 -1.84 8.43
C ARG A 135 5.01 -2.81 9.31
N GLU A 136 4.62 -3.95 8.76
CA GLU A 136 3.91 -4.97 9.53
C GLU A 136 4.72 -5.41 10.73
N ARG A 137 6.02 -5.64 10.54
CA ARG A 137 6.92 -5.99 11.65
C ARG A 137 7.00 -4.88 12.70
N LYS A 138 7.12 -3.63 12.28
CA LYS A 138 7.16 -2.48 13.20
C LYS A 138 5.85 -2.34 13.97
N LEU A 139 4.70 -2.53 13.31
CA LEU A 139 3.40 -2.50 13.95
C LEU A 139 3.25 -3.61 14.99
N ARG A 140 3.74 -4.81 14.71
CA ARG A 140 3.72 -5.92 15.66
C ARG A 140 4.61 -5.64 16.89
N LEU A 141 5.73 -4.96 16.70
CA LEU A 141 6.56 -4.53 17.82
C LEU A 141 5.83 -3.51 18.68
N LEU A 142 5.09 -2.58 18.11
CA LEU A 142 4.24 -1.64 18.86
C LEU A 142 3.18 -2.39 19.66
N LEU A 143 2.56 -3.42 19.09
CA LEU A 143 1.57 -4.25 19.76
C LEU A 143 2.14 -4.97 20.97
N THR A 144 3.40 -5.39 20.91
CA THR A 144 4.05 -6.09 22.02
C THR A 144 4.63 -5.13 23.06
N GLY A 145 4.59 -3.82 22.82
CA GLY A 145 5.20 -2.82 23.70
C GLY A 145 6.72 -2.81 23.68
N LYS A 146 7.36 -3.47 22.70
CA LYS A 146 8.83 -3.57 22.58
C LYS A 146 9.43 -2.58 21.59
N SER A 147 8.62 -1.76 20.97
CA SER A 147 9.08 -0.73 20.04
C SER A 147 9.70 0.43 20.81
N THR A 148 10.82 0.88 20.36
CA THR A 148 11.47 2.09 20.86
C THR A 148 11.54 3.14 19.76
#